data_0d7b35b355f540ba277b309dc2dde133
#
_entry.id   0d7b35b355f540ba277b309dc2dde133
#
_cell.length_a   1.000
_cell.length_b   1.000
_cell.length_c   1.000
_cell.angle_alpha   90.00
_cell.angle_beta   90.00
_cell.angle_gamma   90.00
#
_symmetry.space_group_name_H-M   'P 1'
#
loop_
_entity.id
_entity.type
_entity.pdbx_description
1 polymer ?
#
loop_
_entity_poly.entity_id
_entity_poly.type
_entity_poly.pdbx_seq_one_letter_code
_entity_poly.pdbx_strand_id
1 'polypeptide(L)'
;MILGIFCGLAAAILNSIGYIFSARFLLNYKSALRLNVASSLVMLVLSLPLTFFLFPYGKLQRPGEFGMTILICIFAFWLGQGSFFMTLKYFSASCLSSLLGLKIVLLALIFMFTAQENPGLWQWIAVLLATGAAISFNWSGAKLGSAAGVFFLLTTLTGYCMCDIFETRLIQILMAGGYSLMRSSVTATAVIYSVLGICSLPFLFFLRTTRKQLVYAAPHAVLWISSQIMLMACFATLLPVFANVILATRGIFSVLLGALLAAVGLSKFDSKISRAQWIKRAISACAMILAIAIYSCAKAGILK
;
A
#
# COMPACT_ATOMS: atom_id res chain seq x y z
N MET A 1 16.85 7.87 8.56
CA MET A 1 15.62 7.61 9.31
C MET A 1 14.57 8.69 9.12
N ILE A 2 14.83 9.98 9.42
CA ILE A 2 13.85 11.09 9.28
C ILE A 2 13.26 11.18 7.88
N LEU A 3 14.09 11.13 6.82
CA LEU A 3 13.64 11.15 5.43
C LEU A 3 12.66 10.00 5.13
N GLY A 4 12.95 8.79 5.63
CA GLY A 4 12.06 7.65 5.43
C GLY A 4 10.71 7.81 6.11
N ILE A 5 10.69 8.34 7.34
CA ILE A 5 9.43 8.65 8.04
C ILE A 5 8.62 9.69 7.27
N PHE A 6 9.28 10.76 6.81
CA PHE A 6 8.63 11.78 5.98
C PHE A 6 8.04 11.19 4.69
N CYS A 7 8.80 10.36 3.98
CA CYS A 7 8.30 9.68 2.77
C CYS A 7 7.12 8.75 3.09
N GLY A 8 7.17 8.00 4.19
CA GLY A 8 6.08 7.13 4.62
C GLY A 8 4.79 7.89 4.96
N LEU A 9 4.90 9.01 5.66
CA LEU A 9 3.75 9.89 5.97
C LEU A 9 3.19 10.54 4.70
N ALA A 10 4.06 11.03 3.80
CA ALA A 10 3.64 11.56 2.50
C ALA A 10 2.89 10.49 1.68
N ALA A 11 3.40 9.25 1.65
CA ALA A 11 2.71 8.13 1.03
C ALA A 11 1.33 7.87 1.64
N ALA A 12 1.22 7.91 2.97
CA ALA A 12 -0.04 7.71 3.69
C ALA A 12 -1.08 8.80 3.35
N ILE A 13 -0.66 10.06 3.27
CA ILE A 13 -1.51 11.19 2.88
C ILE A 13 -1.99 11.04 1.43
N LEU A 14 -1.07 10.81 0.49
CA LEU A 14 -1.39 10.65 -0.94
C LEU A 14 -2.34 9.48 -1.17
N ASN A 15 -2.11 8.35 -0.51
CA ASN A 15 -3.03 7.21 -0.53
C ASN A 15 -4.42 7.58 -0.01
N SER A 16 -4.50 8.31 1.10
CA SER A 16 -5.77 8.70 1.71
C SER A 16 -6.58 9.61 0.76
N ILE A 17 -5.92 10.56 0.11
CA ILE A 17 -6.56 11.41 -0.92
C ILE A 17 -6.97 10.55 -2.12
N GLY A 18 -6.12 9.63 -2.56
CA GLY A 18 -6.40 8.70 -3.66
C GLY A 18 -7.65 7.86 -3.42
N TYR A 19 -7.90 7.42 -2.18
CA TYR A 19 -9.11 6.67 -1.82
C TYR A 19 -10.40 7.47 -1.97
N ILE A 20 -10.37 8.79 -1.81
CA ILE A 20 -11.55 9.65 -2.07
C ILE A 20 -11.95 9.57 -3.55
N PHE A 21 -10.96 9.65 -4.44
CA PHE A 21 -11.22 9.54 -5.88
C PHE A 21 -11.62 8.12 -6.29
N SER A 22 -11.07 7.08 -5.64
CA SER A 22 -11.52 5.70 -5.87
C SER A 22 -12.97 5.50 -5.41
N ALA A 23 -13.35 6.03 -4.25
CA ALA A 23 -14.73 6.00 -3.78
C ALA A 23 -15.69 6.70 -4.75
N ARG A 24 -15.29 7.88 -5.26
CA ARG A 24 -16.06 8.61 -6.29
C ARG A 24 -16.24 7.79 -7.57
N PHE A 25 -15.19 7.08 -8.02
CA PHE A 25 -15.30 6.19 -9.18
C PHE A 25 -16.28 5.04 -8.90
N LEU A 26 -16.18 4.41 -7.72
CA LEU A 26 -17.05 3.28 -7.35
C LEU A 26 -18.51 3.68 -7.19
N LEU A 27 -18.80 4.89 -6.73
CA LEU A 27 -20.17 5.42 -6.69
C LEU A 27 -20.78 5.53 -8.09
N ASN A 28 -19.99 5.93 -9.10
CA ASN A 28 -20.47 6.12 -10.46
C ASN A 28 -20.53 4.82 -11.27
N TYR A 29 -19.55 3.94 -11.12
CA TYR A 29 -19.37 2.78 -12.00
C TYR A 29 -19.52 1.41 -11.31
N LYS A 30 -19.64 1.38 -9.97
CA LYS A 30 -19.91 0.19 -9.14
C LYS A 30 -19.00 -1.03 -9.43
N SER A 31 -17.78 -0.81 -9.92
CA SER A 31 -16.86 -1.88 -10.32
C SER A 31 -15.43 -1.59 -9.91
N ALA A 32 -14.95 -2.27 -8.87
CA ALA A 32 -13.56 -2.16 -8.40
C ALA A 32 -12.57 -2.70 -9.45
N LEU A 33 -12.95 -3.74 -10.20
CA LEU A 33 -12.10 -4.29 -11.25
C LEU A 33 -11.88 -3.29 -12.40
N ARG A 34 -12.94 -2.57 -12.82
CA ARG A 34 -12.81 -1.49 -13.82
C ARG A 34 -11.94 -0.34 -13.31
N LEU A 35 -12.06 0.04 -12.03
CA LEU A 35 -11.18 1.03 -11.43
C LEU A 35 -9.72 0.58 -11.49
N ASN A 36 -9.44 -0.67 -11.11
CA ASN A 36 -8.09 -1.20 -11.11
C ASN A 36 -7.47 -1.19 -12.52
N VAL A 37 -8.20 -1.71 -13.51
CA VAL A 37 -7.74 -1.70 -14.92
C VAL A 37 -7.59 -0.28 -15.45
N ALA A 38 -8.56 0.60 -15.23
CA ALA A 38 -8.48 1.98 -15.69
C ALA A 38 -7.30 2.73 -15.05
N SER A 39 -7.08 2.54 -13.75
CA SER A 39 -5.96 3.16 -13.03
C SER A 39 -4.62 2.60 -13.52
N SER A 40 -4.50 1.28 -13.74
CA SER A 40 -3.28 0.66 -14.26
C SER A 40 -2.91 1.17 -15.65
N LEU A 41 -3.91 1.41 -16.51
CA LEU A 41 -3.67 1.99 -17.85
C LEU A 41 -3.24 3.46 -17.78
N VAL A 42 -3.81 4.25 -16.89
CA VAL A 42 -3.36 5.63 -16.67
C VAL A 42 -1.94 5.63 -16.10
N MET A 43 -1.65 4.75 -15.14
CA MET A 43 -0.31 4.59 -14.58
C MET A 43 0.69 4.13 -15.63
N LEU A 44 0.30 3.26 -16.60
CA LEU A 44 1.13 2.90 -17.75
C LEU A 44 1.55 4.13 -18.56
N VAL A 45 0.60 4.99 -18.90
CA VAL A 45 0.88 6.22 -19.68
C VAL A 45 1.86 7.14 -18.94
N LEU A 46 1.76 7.21 -17.61
CA LEU A 46 2.65 8.03 -16.78
C LEU A 46 4.02 7.38 -16.56
N SER A 47 4.04 6.06 -16.38
CA SER A 47 5.26 5.33 -16.01
C SER A 47 6.12 4.96 -17.20
N LEU A 48 5.56 4.74 -18.38
CA LEU A 48 6.29 4.32 -19.57
C LEU A 48 7.37 5.34 -19.99
N PRO A 49 7.08 6.66 -20.09
CA PRO A 49 8.13 7.66 -20.34
C PRO A 49 9.20 7.68 -19.25
N LEU A 50 8.79 7.62 -17.96
CA LEU A 50 9.73 7.58 -16.85
C LEU A 50 10.64 6.35 -16.92
N THR A 51 10.07 5.19 -17.26
CA THR A 51 10.86 3.97 -17.47
C THR A 51 11.87 4.17 -18.60
N PHE A 52 11.44 4.70 -19.74
CA PHE A 52 12.32 4.92 -20.89
C PHE A 52 13.50 5.83 -20.56
N PHE A 53 13.27 6.95 -19.86
CA PHE A 53 14.34 7.93 -19.56
C PHE A 53 15.20 7.56 -18.35
N LEU A 54 14.66 6.84 -17.37
CA LEU A 54 15.35 6.57 -16.11
C LEU A 54 15.96 5.16 -16.05
N PHE A 55 15.55 4.25 -16.94
CA PHE A 55 16.03 2.87 -16.92
C PHE A 55 17.56 2.80 -17.13
N PRO A 56 18.25 1.98 -16.34
CA PRO A 56 19.71 1.89 -16.37
C PRO A 56 20.24 1.06 -17.54
N TYR A 57 20.01 1.49 -18.76
CA TYR A 57 20.49 0.80 -19.97
C TYR A 57 22.00 0.53 -19.88
N GLY A 58 22.40 -0.75 -19.92
CA GLY A 58 23.80 -1.18 -19.89
C GLY A 58 24.53 -1.02 -18.55
N LYS A 59 23.91 -0.48 -17.51
CA LYS A 59 24.51 -0.27 -16.17
C LYS A 59 23.96 -1.18 -15.08
N LEU A 60 23.07 -2.10 -15.44
CA LEU A 60 22.49 -3.04 -14.48
C LEU A 60 23.53 -4.11 -14.16
N GLN A 61 23.99 -4.16 -12.90
CA GLN A 61 25.00 -5.14 -12.49
C GLN A 61 24.49 -6.59 -12.54
N ARG A 62 23.16 -6.78 -12.33
CA ARG A 62 22.51 -8.09 -12.25
C ARG A 62 21.18 -8.09 -13.00
N PRO A 63 21.20 -8.07 -14.35
CA PRO A 63 19.96 -7.95 -15.14
C PRO A 63 19.00 -9.13 -14.95
N GLY A 64 19.49 -10.35 -14.77
CA GLY A 64 18.65 -11.52 -14.51
C GLY A 64 17.94 -11.44 -13.16
N GLU A 65 18.63 -11.02 -12.09
CA GLU A 65 18.05 -10.82 -10.77
C GLU A 65 16.98 -9.71 -10.79
N PHE A 66 17.28 -8.61 -11.48
CA PHE A 66 16.35 -7.51 -11.66
C PHE A 66 15.06 -7.95 -12.36
N GLY A 67 15.19 -8.66 -13.50
CA GLY A 67 14.03 -9.17 -14.24
C GLY A 67 13.20 -10.17 -13.43
N MET A 68 13.84 -11.11 -12.74
CA MET A 68 13.16 -12.07 -11.88
C MET A 68 12.44 -11.38 -10.74
N THR A 69 13.05 -10.38 -10.11
CA THR A 69 12.45 -9.59 -9.03
C THR A 69 11.17 -8.90 -9.49
N ILE A 70 11.17 -8.31 -10.70
CA ILE A 70 9.98 -7.69 -11.30
C ILE A 70 8.88 -8.74 -11.53
N LEU A 71 9.22 -9.88 -12.13
CA LEU A 71 8.24 -10.93 -12.43
C LEU A 71 7.57 -11.44 -11.15
N ILE A 72 8.35 -11.68 -10.09
CA ILE A 72 7.81 -12.12 -8.79
C ILE A 72 6.94 -11.02 -8.17
N CYS A 73 7.37 -9.76 -8.22
CA CYS A 73 6.59 -8.62 -7.71
C CYS A 73 5.23 -8.51 -8.41
N ILE A 74 5.20 -8.62 -9.74
CA ILE A 74 3.99 -8.56 -10.55
C ILE A 74 3.07 -9.74 -10.26
N PHE A 75 3.63 -10.95 -10.19
CA PHE A 75 2.87 -12.15 -9.82
C PHE A 75 2.26 -12.01 -8.42
N ALA A 76 3.06 -11.57 -7.44
CA ALA A 76 2.61 -11.32 -6.06
C ALA A 76 1.51 -10.26 -6.00
N PHE A 77 1.64 -9.19 -6.78
CA PHE A 77 0.60 -8.16 -6.90
C PHE A 77 -0.71 -8.73 -7.45
N TRP A 78 -0.67 -9.48 -8.56
CA TRP A 78 -1.87 -10.09 -9.15
C TRP A 78 -2.50 -11.12 -8.23
N LEU A 79 -1.68 -11.94 -7.55
CA LEU A 79 -2.15 -12.90 -6.55
C LEU A 79 -2.85 -12.18 -5.39
N GLY A 80 -2.20 -11.14 -4.83
CA GLY A 80 -2.74 -10.34 -3.74
C GLY A 80 -4.02 -9.63 -4.14
N GLN A 81 -4.01 -8.94 -5.28
CA GLN A 81 -5.15 -8.15 -5.76
C GLN A 81 -6.33 -9.04 -6.19
N GLY A 82 -6.06 -10.17 -6.87
CA GLY A 82 -7.09 -11.14 -7.25
C GLY A 82 -7.77 -11.74 -6.02
N SER A 83 -6.97 -12.17 -5.04
CA SER A 83 -7.49 -12.72 -3.77
C SER A 83 -8.22 -11.65 -2.95
N PHE A 84 -7.78 -10.38 -2.99
CA PHE A 84 -8.48 -9.26 -2.36
C PHE A 84 -9.93 -9.13 -2.89
N PHE A 85 -10.12 -9.20 -4.21
CA PHE A 85 -11.47 -9.15 -4.78
C PHE A 85 -12.33 -10.37 -4.40
N MET A 86 -11.71 -11.55 -4.28
CA MET A 86 -12.41 -12.73 -3.77
C MET A 86 -12.78 -12.59 -2.30
N THR A 87 -11.90 -12.02 -1.49
CA THR A 87 -12.14 -11.75 -0.06
C THR A 87 -13.34 -10.82 0.16
N LEU A 88 -13.57 -9.85 -0.73
CA LEU A 88 -14.73 -8.94 -0.68
C LEU A 88 -16.09 -9.65 -0.81
N LYS A 89 -16.14 -10.91 -1.28
CA LYS A 89 -17.36 -11.71 -1.29
C LYS A 89 -17.74 -12.23 0.11
N TYR A 90 -16.78 -12.30 1.03
CA TYR A 90 -16.95 -12.88 2.36
C TYR A 90 -16.89 -11.82 3.47
N PHE A 91 -16.20 -10.70 3.23
CA PHE A 91 -16.01 -9.63 4.19
C PHE A 91 -16.43 -8.29 3.58
N SER A 92 -17.01 -7.42 4.41
CA SER A 92 -17.23 -6.05 3.99
C SER A 92 -15.90 -5.32 3.73
N ALA A 93 -15.90 -4.33 2.85
CA ALA A 93 -14.70 -3.55 2.52
C ALA A 93 -14.07 -2.90 3.77
N SER A 94 -14.88 -2.45 4.72
CA SER A 94 -14.40 -1.88 5.98
C SER A 94 -13.70 -2.91 6.86
N CYS A 95 -14.26 -4.11 6.99
CA CYS A 95 -13.64 -5.21 7.72
C CYS A 95 -12.33 -5.64 7.07
N LEU A 96 -12.32 -5.81 5.75
CA LEU A 96 -11.13 -6.20 5.00
C LEU A 96 -10.02 -5.16 5.14
N SER A 97 -10.35 -3.87 5.04
CA SER A 97 -9.39 -2.78 5.26
C SER A 97 -8.72 -2.86 6.64
N SER A 98 -9.46 -3.27 7.68
CA SER A 98 -8.90 -3.48 9.02
C SER A 98 -7.99 -4.71 9.06
N LEU A 99 -8.45 -5.82 8.48
CA LEU A 99 -7.69 -7.08 8.48
C LEU A 99 -6.37 -6.97 7.67
N LEU A 100 -6.28 -6.05 6.71
CA LEU A 100 -5.02 -5.73 6.04
C LEU A 100 -3.94 -5.20 7.00
N GLY A 101 -4.29 -4.73 8.18
CA GLY A 101 -3.33 -4.41 9.24
C GLY A 101 -2.50 -5.61 9.71
N LEU A 102 -3.04 -6.84 9.59
CA LEU A 102 -2.29 -8.08 9.86
C LEU A 102 -1.04 -8.24 8.97
N LYS A 103 -0.99 -7.55 7.83
CA LYS A 103 0.18 -7.51 6.96
C LYS A 103 1.45 -7.12 7.70
N ILE A 104 1.35 -6.22 8.68
CA ILE A 104 2.51 -5.73 9.46
C ILE A 104 3.15 -6.87 10.25
N VAL A 105 2.33 -7.66 10.96
CA VAL A 105 2.82 -8.83 11.70
C VAL A 105 3.36 -9.91 10.76
N LEU A 106 2.65 -10.17 9.66
CA LEU A 106 3.08 -11.17 8.69
C LEU A 106 4.43 -10.81 8.07
N LEU A 107 4.65 -9.54 7.71
CA LEU A 107 5.94 -9.04 7.26
C LEU A 107 7.02 -9.22 8.33
N ALA A 108 6.75 -8.85 9.58
CA ALA A 108 7.71 -8.99 10.68
C ALA A 108 8.13 -10.46 10.87
N LEU A 109 7.16 -11.40 10.79
CA LEU A 109 7.43 -12.83 10.85
C LEU A 109 8.28 -13.30 9.66
N ILE A 110 7.95 -12.90 8.42
CA ILE A 110 8.73 -13.27 7.24
C ILE A 110 10.19 -12.79 7.38
N PHE A 111 10.40 -11.53 7.79
CA PHE A 111 11.75 -10.98 7.96
C PHE A 111 12.53 -11.70 9.07
N MET A 112 11.88 -12.09 10.16
CA MET A 112 12.49 -12.88 11.21
C MET A 112 12.92 -14.27 10.70
N PHE A 113 12.06 -14.98 9.97
CA PHE A 113 12.37 -16.32 9.46
C PHE A 113 13.39 -16.31 8.31
N THR A 114 13.48 -15.21 7.55
CA THR A 114 14.50 -15.07 6.49
C THR A 114 15.82 -14.52 7.01
N ALA A 115 15.97 -14.33 8.32
CA ALA A 115 17.14 -13.78 9.01
C ALA A 115 17.59 -12.40 8.46
N GLN A 116 16.67 -11.66 7.85
CA GLN A 116 16.96 -10.31 7.36
C GLN A 116 16.84 -9.25 8.47
N GLU A 117 16.01 -9.50 9.47
CA GLU A 117 15.91 -8.71 10.70
C GLU A 117 15.57 -9.62 11.89
N ASN A 118 16.18 -9.36 13.05
CA ASN A 118 15.76 -9.92 14.33
C ASN A 118 15.17 -8.78 15.16
N PRO A 119 13.84 -8.56 15.09
CA PRO A 119 13.20 -7.48 15.84
C PRO A 119 13.38 -7.70 17.34
N GLY A 120 13.91 -6.71 18.06
CA GLY A 120 13.97 -6.73 19.51
C GLY A 120 12.57 -6.64 20.13
N LEU A 121 12.50 -6.84 21.46
CA LEU A 121 11.25 -6.82 22.21
C LEU A 121 10.40 -5.58 21.94
N TRP A 122 10.99 -4.41 21.95
CA TRP A 122 10.31 -3.13 21.73
C TRP A 122 9.79 -2.98 20.29
N GLN A 123 10.50 -3.53 19.31
CA GLN A 123 10.04 -3.55 17.92
C GLN A 123 8.82 -4.47 17.77
N TRP A 124 8.79 -5.63 18.44
CA TRP A 124 7.62 -6.50 18.49
C TRP A 124 6.42 -5.84 19.18
N ILE A 125 6.64 -5.16 20.31
CA ILE A 125 5.58 -4.38 20.97
C ILE A 125 5.00 -3.33 20.01
N ALA A 126 5.85 -2.61 19.29
CA ALA A 126 5.42 -1.62 18.32
C ALA A 126 4.62 -2.24 17.14
N VAL A 127 5.09 -3.38 16.60
CA VAL A 127 4.42 -4.14 15.54
C VAL A 127 3.03 -4.61 15.98
N LEU A 128 2.92 -5.20 17.17
CA LEU A 128 1.65 -5.69 17.72
C LEU A 128 0.70 -4.53 18.02
N LEU A 129 1.21 -3.43 18.58
CA LEU A 129 0.43 -2.24 18.85
C LEU A 129 -0.11 -1.59 17.56
N ALA A 130 0.75 -1.43 16.54
CA ALA A 130 0.34 -0.90 15.24
C ALA A 130 -0.71 -1.78 14.56
N THR A 131 -0.51 -3.10 14.61
CA THR A 131 -1.43 -4.08 14.04
C THR A 131 -2.79 -4.05 14.73
N GLY A 132 -2.80 -4.08 16.08
CA GLY A 132 -4.01 -3.98 16.87
C GLY A 132 -4.76 -2.66 16.62
N ALA A 133 -4.02 -1.56 16.53
CA ALA A 133 -4.57 -0.25 16.19
C ALA A 133 -5.16 -0.23 14.77
N ALA A 134 -4.47 -0.75 13.77
CA ALA A 134 -4.94 -0.82 12.38
C ALA A 134 -6.22 -1.68 12.26
N ILE A 135 -6.26 -2.82 12.94
CA ILE A 135 -7.44 -3.69 12.98
C ILE A 135 -8.60 -2.97 13.67
N SER A 136 -8.36 -2.39 14.86
CA SER A 136 -9.43 -1.75 15.65
C SER A 136 -10.01 -0.53 14.96
N PHE A 137 -9.23 0.21 14.19
CA PHE A 137 -9.60 1.48 13.57
C PHE A 137 -10.90 1.41 12.74
N ASN A 138 -11.06 0.34 11.94
CA ASN A 138 -12.23 0.14 11.08
C ASN A 138 -13.06 -1.10 11.43
N TRP A 139 -12.76 -1.78 12.53
CA TRP A 139 -13.46 -3.01 12.91
C TRP A 139 -14.93 -2.75 13.20
N SER A 140 -15.81 -3.33 12.41
CA SER A 140 -17.27 -3.20 12.51
C SER A 140 -17.97 -4.45 13.07
N GLY A 141 -17.23 -5.33 13.77
CA GLY A 141 -17.81 -6.54 14.38
C GLY A 141 -18.07 -7.69 13.41
N ALA A 142 -17.30 -7.78 12.33
CA ALA A 142 -17.48 -8.85 11.36
C ALA A 142 -17.16 -10.23 11.97
N LYS A 143 -18.03 -11.19 11.73
CA LYS A 143 -17.77 -12.60 12.02
C LYS A 143 -16.75 -13.11 10.99
N LEU A 144 -15.67 -13.73 11.43
CA LEU A 144 -14.75 -14.53 10.59
C LEU A 144 -15.53 -15.76 10.08
N GLY A 145 -16.31 -15.58 9.01
CA GLY A 145 -17.45 -16.47 8.76
C GLY A 145 -17.20 -17.67 7.87
N SER A 146 -16.11 -17.75 7.08
CA SER A 146 -15.91 -18.94 6.25
C SER A 146 -14.43 -19.27 6.06
N ALA A 147 -14.09 -20.55 6.03
CA ALA A 147 -12.72 -21.01 5.75
C ALA A 147 -12.19 -20.48 4.41
N ALA A 148 -13.05 -20.40 3.38
CA ALA A 148 -12.70 -19.83 2.09
C ALA A 148 -12.37 -18.34 2.19
N GLY A 149 -13.12 -17.57 2.99
CA GLY A 149 -12.84 -16.15 3.23
C GLY A 149 -11.49 -15.95 3.91
N VAL A 150 -11.17 -16.76 4.91
CA VAL A 150 -9.87 -16.73 5.60
C VAL A 150 -8.73 -17.12 4.65
N PHE A 151 -8.93 -18.16 3.82
CA PHE A 151 -7.94 -18.56 2.81
C PHE A 151 -7.61 -17.42 1.85
N PHE A 152 -8.63 -16.78 1.25
CA PHE A 152 -8.39 -15.64 0.35
C PHE A 152 -7.78 -14.43 1.07
N LEU A 153 -8.13 -14.19 2.33
CA LEU A 153 -7.51 -13.14 3.14
C LEU A 153 -6.01 -13.41 3.34
N LEU A 154 -5.65 -14.62 3.75
CA LEU A 154 -4.24 -15.01 3.94
C LEU A 154 -3.46 -14.91 2.62
N THR A 155 -4.04 -15.36 1.51
CA THR A 155 -3.43 -15.23 0.17
C THR A 155 -3.24 -13.76 -0.21
N THR A 156 -4.20 -12.89 0.10
CA THR A 156 -4.10 -11.45 -0.11
C THR A 156 -2.93 -10.85 0.69
N LEU A 157 -2.87 -11.16 1.98
CA LEU A 157 -1.82 -10.67 2.86
C LEU A 157 -0.44 -11.14 2.41
N THR A 158 -0.31 -12.43 2.08
CA THR A 158 0.95 -13.01 1.57
C THR A 158 1.37 -12.37 0.26
N GLY A 159 0.46 -12.21 -0.69
CA GLY A 159 0.73 -11.53 -1.97
C GLY A 159 1.24 -10.11 -1.77
N TYR A 160 0.60 -9.33 -0.91
CA TYR A 160 1.06 -7.96 -0.62
C TYR A 160 2.37 -7.91 0.17
N CYS A 161 2.63 -8.85 1.08
CA CYS A 161 3.91 -8.95 1.77
C CYS A 161 5.04 -9.25 0.78
N MET A 162 4.83 -10.23 -0.09
CA MET A 162 5.80 -10.57 -1.14
C MET A 162 6.06 -9.39 -2.07
N CYS A 163 5.00 -8.65 -2.46
CA CYS A 163 5.15 -7.44 -3.25
C CYS A 163 6.09 -6.43 -2.58
N ASP A 164 5.86 -6.08 -1.31
CA ASP A 164 6.70 -5.13 -0.56
C ASP A 164 8.16 -5.60 -0.45
N ILE A 165 8.38 -6.90 -0.23
CA ILE A 165 9.73 -7.48 -0.12
C ILE A 165 10.46 -7.34 -1.47
N PHE A 166 9.82 -7.71 -2.57
CA PHE A 166 10.44 -7.65 -3.89
C PHE A 166 10.55 -6.23 -4.43
N GLU A 167 9.64 -5.33 -4.09
CA GLU A 167 9.78 -3.88 -4.32
C GLU A 167 11.02 -3.34 -3.62
N THR A 168 11.23 -3.70 -2.35
CA THR A 168 12.43 -3.32 -1.60
C THR A 168 13.69 -3.87 -2.25
N ARG A 169 13.68 -5.14 -2.66
CA ARG A 169 14.81 -5.77 -3.35
C ARG A 169 15.15 -5.07 -4.66
N LEU A 170 14.14 -4.68 -5.42
CA LEU A 170 14.32 -3.96 -6.68
C LEU A 170 15.04 -2.62 -6.49
N ILE A 171 14.66 -1.86 -5.45
CA ILE A 171 15.31 -0.60 -5.12
C ILE A 171 16.77 -0.84 -4.70
N GLN A 172 17.03 -1.86 -3.88
CA GLN A 172 18.39 -2.22 -3.45
C GLN A 172 19.28 -2.57 -4.63
N ILE A 173 18.78 -3.31 -5.63
CA ILE A 173 19.52 -3.64 -6.86
C ILE A 173 19.90 -2.36 -7.61
N LEU A 174 18.96 -1.41 -7.74
CA LEU A 174 19.20 -0.13 -8.39
C LEU A 174 20.22 0.73 -7.61
N MET A 175 20.08 0.81 -6.29
CA MET A 175 21.02 1.55 -5.45
C MET A 175 22.42 0.95 -5.48
N ALA A 176 22.54 -0.38 -5.50
CA ALA A 176 23.83 -1.06 -5.66
C ALA A 176 24.50 -0.73 -7.02
N GLY A 177 23.68 -0.42 -8.05
CA GLY A 177 24.14 0.11 -9.34
C GLY A 177 24.57 1.59 -9.32
N GLY A 178 24.62 2.23 -8.15
CA GLY A 178 25.08 3.62 -7.97
C GLY A 178 23.99 4.68 -8.18
N TYR A 179 22.71 4.30 -8.25
CA TYR A 179 21.61 5.27 -8.34
C TYR A 179 21.24 5.85 -6.98
N SER A 180 20.89 7.14 -6.97
CA SER A 180 20.38 7.78 -5.75
C SER A 180 19.05 7.15 -5.31
N LEU A 181 18.74 7.28 -4.02
CA LEU A 181 17.51 6.77 -3.42
C LEU A 181 16.26 7.16 -4.22
N MET A 182 16.09 8.45 -4.51
CA MET A 182 14.91 8.93 -5.24
C MET A 182 14.85 8.42 -6.67
N ARG A 183 15.98 8.40 -7.39
CA ARG A 183 16.04 7.85 -8.73
C ARG A 183 15.69 6.36 -8.73
N SER A 184 16.22 5.59 -7.78
CA SER A 184 15.89 4.16 -7.64
C SER A 184 14.41 3.94 -7.36
N SER A 185 13.82 4.74 -6.46
CA SER A 185 12.39 4.65 -6.12
C SER A 185 11.49 4.99 -7.31
N VAL A 186 11.80 6.07 -8.03
CA VAL A 186 11.03 6.46 -9.23
C VAL A 186 11.19 5.41 -10.34
N THR A 187 12.41 4.92 -10.59
CA THR A 187 12.67 3.92 -11.63
C THR A 187 11.98 2.60 -11.30
N ALA A 188 12.09 2.10 -10.07
CA ALA A 188 11.44 0.87 -9.64
C ALA A 188 9.91 0.97 -9.79
N THR A 189 9.31 2.06 -9.30
CA THR A 189 7.88 2.32 -9.45
C THR A 189 7.49 2.38 -10.93
N ALA A 190 8.23 3.13 -11.74
CA ALA A 190 7.94 3.28 -13.17
C ALA A 190 7.98 1.93 -13.90
N VAL A 191 9.00 1.11 -13.67
CA VAL A 191 9.12 -0.22 -14.30
C VAL A 191 7.97 -1.13 -13.90
N ILE A 192 7.66 -1.22 -12.59
CA ILE A 192 6.58 -2.08 -12.10
C ILE A 192 5.25 -1.66 -12.71
N TYR A 193 4.88 -0.37 -12.68
CA TYR A 193 3.60 0.09 -13.19
C TYR A 193 3.53 0.11 -14.72
N SER A 194 4.66 0.18 -15.42
CA SER A 194 4.71 -0.04 -16.88
C SER A 194 4.35 -1.48 -17.21
N VAL A 195 4.96 -2.46 -16.54
CA VAL A 195 4.66 -3.87 -16.81
C VAL A 195 3.25 -4.25 -16.35
N LEU A 196 2.82 -3.80 -15.15
CA LEU A 196 1.44 -4.01 -14.67
C LEU A 196 0.41 -3.41 -15.64
N GLY A 197 0.68 -2.23 -16.17
CA GLY A 197 -0.19 -1.58 -17.13
C GLY A 197 -0.25 -2.35 -18.46
N ILE A 198 0.87 -2.84 -18.97
CA ILE A 198 0.91 -3.70 -20.17
C ILE A 198 0.10 -4.97 -19.93
N CYS A 199 0.29 -5.63 -18.79
CA CYS A 199 -0.50 -6.81 -18.41
C CYS A 199 -2.01 -6.51 -18.25
N SER A 200 -2.38 -5.25 -18.03
CA SER A 200 -3.78 -4.82 -17.92
C SER A 200 -4.43 -4.53 -19.27
N LEU A 201 -3.67 -4.39 -20.36
CA LEU A 201 -4.20 -4.07 -21.70
C LEU A 201 -5.26 -5.07 -22.20
N PRO A 202 -5.10 -6.40 -22.07
CA PRO A 202 -6.13 -7.34 -22.50
C PRO A 202 -7.46 -7.12 -21.78
N PHE A 203 -7.42 -6.76 -20.49
CA PHE A 203 -8.62 -6.52 -19.68
C PHE A 203 -9.39 -5.27 -20.08
N LEU A 204 -8.77 -4.33 -20.81
CA LEU A 204 -9.44 -3.17 -21.41
C LEU A 204 -10.61 -3.63 -22.32
N PHE A 205 -10.33 -4.64 -23.16
CA PHE A 205 -11.29 -5.18 -24.12
C PHE A 205 -12.36 -6.02 -23.42
N PHE A 206 -11.97 -6.90 -22.51
CA PHE A 206 -12.91 -7.75 -21.77
C PHE A 206 -13.89 -6.96 -20.90
N LEU A 207 -13.41 -5.89 -20.25
CA LEU A 207 -14.25 -5.08 -19.36
C LEU A 207 -14.95 -3.92 -20.07
N ARG A 208 -14.69 -3.73 -21.37
CA ARG A 208 -15.21 -2.60 -22.17
C ARG A 208 -15.03 -1.27 -21.45
N THR A 209 -13.80 -1.03 -20.96
CA THR A 209 -13.47 0.22 -20.24
C THR A 209 -13.54 1.41 -21.19
N THR A 210 -14.30 2.42 -20.82
CA THR A 210 -14.53 3.60 -21.66
C THR A 210 -13.53 4.73 -21.36
N ARG A 211 -13.33 5.66 -22.33
CA ARG A 211 -12.49 6.86 -22.12
C ARG A 211 -12.95 7.69 -20.90
N LYS A 212 -14.26 7.77 -20.66
CA LYS A 212 -14.79 8.47 -19.47
C LYS A 212 -14.30 7.83 -18.18
N GLN A 213 -14.25 6.50 -18.11
CA GLN A 213 -13.75 5.77 -16.93
C GLN A 213 -12.25 6.00 -16.71
N LEU A 214 -11.44 6.08 -17.77
CA LEU A 214 -10.01 6.42 -17.68
C LEU A 214 -9.82 7.82 -17.07
N VAL A 215 -10.55 8.82 -17.56
CA VAL A 215 -10.49 10.19 -17.04
C VAL A 215 -10.92 10.25 -15.56
N TYR A 216 -11.98 9.52 -15.18
CA TYR A 216 -12.43 9.46 -13.80
C TYR A 216 -11.46 8.72 -12.87
N ALA A 217 -10.69 7.75 -13.39
CA ALA A 217 -9.68 7.02 -12.64
C ALA A 217 -8.33 7.79 -12.54
N ALA A 218 -8.09 8.75 -13.44
CA ALA A 218 -6.81 9.44 -13.54
C ALA A 218 -6.34 10.12 -12.23
N PRO A 219 -7.17 10.86 -11.48
CA PRO A 219 -6.73 11.47 -10.22
C PRO A 219 -6.30 10.41 -9.19
N HIS A 220 -7.03 9.29 -9.09
CA HIS A 220 -6.63 8.18 -8.24
C HIS A 220 -5.29 7.59 -8.69
N ALA A 221 -5.10 7.34 -9.98
CA ALA A 221 -3.88 6.76 -10.54
C ALA A 221 -2.64 7.64 -10.31
N VAL A 222 -2.76 8.96 -10.51
CA VAL A 222 -1.68 9.92 -10.25
C VAL A 222 -1.29 9.93 -8.77
N LEU A 223 -2.27 10.01 -7.87
CA LEU A 223 -2.02 10.00 -6.42
C LEU A 223 -1.42 8.66 -5.97
N TRP A 224 -1.91 7.57 -6.54
CA TRP A 224 -1.40 6.23 -6.24
C TRP A 224 0.07 6.07 -6.65
N ILE A 225 0.44 6.39 -7.90
CA ILE A 225 1.82 6.26 -8.36
C ILE A 225 2.77 7.19 -7.57
N SER A 226 2.33 8.40 -7.25
CA SER A 226 3.08 9.33 -6.41
C SER A 226 3.28 8.79 -4.99
N SER A 227 2.23 8.19 -4.42
CA SER A 227 2.31 7.52 -3.13
C SER A 227 3.28 6.33 -3.16
N GLN A 228 3.27 5.54 -4.22
CA GLN A 228 4.17 4.39 -4.35
C GLN A 228 5.64 4.82 -4.48
N ILE A 229 5.95 5.90 -5.17
CA ILE A 229 7.31 6.46 -5.21
C ILE A 229 7.78 6.81 -3.80
N MET A 230 6.94 7.49 -3.01
CA MET A 230 7.26 7.85 -1.63
C MET A 230 7.37 6.61 -0.73
N LEU A 231 6.49 5.63 -0.91
CA LEU A 231 6.51 4.38 -0.14
C LEU A 231 7.78 3.58 -0.44
N MET A 232 8.19 3.49 -1.69
CA MET A 232 9.43 2.83 -2.08
C MET A 232 10.67 3.52 -1.49
N ALA A 233 10.71 4.85 -1.46
CA ALA A 233 11.76 5.58 -0.77
C ALA A 233 11.76 5.31 0.75
N CYS A 234 10.58 5.12 1.33
CA CYS A 234 10.41 4.70 2.72
C CYS A 234 10.95 3.28 2.94
N PHE A 235 10.61 2.31 2.09
CA PHE A 235 11.11 0.93 2.16
C PHE A 235 12.64 0.85 2.11
N ALA A 236 13.25 1.63 1.22
CA ALA A 236 14.70 1.66 1.07
C ALA A 236 15.45 2.19 2.31
N THR A 237 14.80 3.05 3.10
CA THR A 237 15.42 3.71 4.27
C THR A 237 15.05 3.05 5.60
N LEU A 238 13.86 2.47 5.71
CA LEU A 238 13.32 2.01 6.99
C LEU A 238 12.99 0.53 7.04
N LEU A 239 13.10 -0.18 5.91
CA LEU A 239 12.62 -1.53 5.68
C LEU A 239 11.08 -1.68 5.68
N PRO A 240 10.53 -2.71 5.02
CA PRO A 240 9.09 -2.83 4.78
C PRO A 240 8.23 -2.91 6.04
N VAL A 241 8.72 -3.54 7.12
CA VAL A 241 7.96 -3.67 8.37
C VAL A 241 7.63 -2.29 8.94
N PHE A 242 8.66 -1.47 9.19
CA PHE A 242 8.47 -0.15 9.78
C PHE A 242 7.75 0.81 8.83
N ALA A 243 8.03 0.75 7.54
CA ALA A 243 7.33 1.54 6.54
C ALA A 243 5.82 1.23 6.52
N ASN A 244 5.41 -0.04 6.68
CA ASN A 244 3.99 -0.40 6.79
C ASN A 244 3.35 0.04 8.11
N VAL A 245 4.10 0.10 9.21
CA VAL A 245 3.64 0.73 10.46
C VAL A 245 3.30 2.21 10.21
N ILE A 246 4.18 2.94 9.52
CA ILE A 246 3.92 4.35 9.16
C ILE A 246 2.76 4.46 8.19
N LEU A 247 2.71 3.62 7.16
CA LEU A 247 1.64 3.62 6.16
C LEU A 247 0.26 3.35 6.79
N ALA A 248 0.19 2.61 7.91
CA ALA A 248 -1.07 2.38 8.64
C ALA A 248 -1.74 3.68 9.11
N THR A 249 -0.97 4.78 9.30
CA THR A 249 -1.51 6.11 9.64
C THR A 249 -2.43 6.70 8.56
N ARG A 250 -2.43 6.11 7.35
CA ARG A 250 -3.40 6.49 6.28
C ARG A 250 -4.85 6.47 6.76
N GLY A 251 -5.17 5.60 7.72
CA GLY A 251 -6.48 5.56 8.35
C GLY A 251 -6.83 6.89 9.04
N ILE A 252 -5.87 7.48 9.77
CA ILE A 252 -6.02 8.78 10.44
C ILE A 252 -6.28 9.88 9.41
N PHE A 253 -5.43 9.93 8.38
CA PHE A 253 -5.58 10.93 7.31
C PHE A 253 -6.90 10.79 6.55
N SER A 254 -7.37 9.56 6.31
CA SER A 254 -8.66 9.32 5.68
C SER A 254 -9.82 9.87 6.49
N VAL A 255 -9.79 9.74 7.83
CA VAL A 255 -10.83 10.29 8.72
C VAL A 255 -10.76 11.81 8.76
N LEU A 256 -9.56 12.39 8.89
CA LEU A 256 -9.39 13.84 8.87
C LEU A 256 -9.88 14.45 7.55
N LEU A 257 -9.53 13.83 6.43
CA LEU A 257 -10.00 14.26 5.11
C LEU A 257 -11.53 14.12 4.97
N GLY A 258 -12.10 13.01 5.46
CA GLY A 258 -13.56 12.82 5.49
C GLY A 258 -14.27 13.90 6.30
N ALA A 259 -13.74 14.24 7.48
CA ALA A 259 -14.28 15.32 8.32
C ALA A 259 -14.18 16.69 7.62
N LEU A 260 -13.04 16.98 6.96
CA LEU A 260 -12.87 18.22 6.19
C LEU A 260 -13.85 18.31 5.02
N LEU A 261 -14.04 17.22 4.27
CA LEU A 261 -15.00 17.16 3.18
C LEU A 261 -16.44 17.36 3.66
N ALA A 262 -16.80 16.78 4.82
CA ALA A 262 -18.11 16.98 5.44
C ALA A 262 -18.31 18.44 5.86
N ALA A 263 -17.30 19.11 6.41
CA ALA A 263 -17.34 20.52 6.79
C ALA A 263 -17.53 21.46 5.59
N VAL A 264 -17.03 21.07 4.40
CA VAL A 264 -17.21 21.84 3.15
C VAL A 264 -18.51 21.48 2.40
N GLY A 265 -19.39 20.68 3.02
CA GLY A 265 -20.70 20.32 2.44
C GLY A 265 -20.67 19.16 1.44
N LEU A 266 -19.55 18.48 1.29
CA LEU A 266 -19.37 17.30 0.45
C LEU A 266 -19.66 16.00 1.22
N SER A 267 -20.66 16.02 2.11
CA SER A 267 -21.02 14.91 3.02
C SER A 267 -21.49 13.62 2.35
N LYS A 268 -21.67 13.60 1.02
CA LYS A 268 -22.04 12.39 0.25
C LYS A 268 -20.96 11.30 0.27
N PHE A 269 -19.73 11.64 0.69
CA PHE A 269 -18.57 10.76 0.66
C PHE A 269 -18.26 10.11 2.03
N ASP A 270 -18.91 10.54 3.11
CA ASP A 270 -18.68 9.96 4.43
C ASP A 270 -20.02 9.61 5.12
N SER A 271 -20.12 8.38 5.62
CA SER A 271 -21.24 7.95 6.44
C SER A 271 -21.18 8.67 7.80
N LYS A 272 -22.32 9.11 8.33
CA LYS A 272 -22.39 9.69 9.68
C LYS A 272 -21.78 8.72 10.69
N ILE A 273 -20.63 9.10 11.22
CA ILE A 273 -19.85 8.29 12.18
C ILE A 273 -20.42 8.54 13.58
N SER A 274 -20.73 7.48 14.32
CA SER A 274 -21.18 7.61 15.71
C SER A 274 -20.07 8.13 16.63
N ARG A 275 -20.45 8.78 17.76
CA ARG A 275 -19.48 9.26 18.76
C ARG A 275 -18.56 8.14 19.27
N ALA A 276 -19.08 6.94 19.46
CA ALA A 276 -18.30 5.77 19.89
C ALA A 276 -17.25 5.35 18.84
N GLN A 277 -17.62 5.39 17.56
CA GLN A 277 -16.68 5.12 16.47
C GLN A 277 -15.60 6.20 16.36
N TRP A 278 -15.94 7.47 16.62
CA TRP A 278 -14.97 8.56 16.67
C TRP A 278 -13.93 8.36 17.78
N ILE A 279 -14.37 8.04 19.01
CA ILE A 279 -13.48 7.76 20.14
C ILE A 279 -12.58 6.57 19.83
N LYS A 280 -13.15 5.48 19.31
CA LYS A 280 -12.39 4.30 18.92
C LYS A 280 -11.29 4.62 17.88
N ARG A 281 -11.62 5.41 16.86
CA ARG A 281 -10.67 5.85 15.84
C ARG A 281 -9.58 6.75 16.40
N ALA A 282 -9.93 7.66 17.32
CA ALA A 282 -8.97 8.51 18.00
C ALA A 282 -7.96 7.70 18.85
N ILE A 283 -8.45 6.73 19.63
CA ILE A 283 -7.58 5.82 20.43
C ILE A 283 -6.67 5.03 19.50
N SER A 284 -7.19 4.45 18.41
CA SER A 284 -6.39 3.72 17.45
C SER A 284 -5.33 4.61 16.78
N ALA A 285 -5.67 5.87 16.49
CA ALA A 285 -4.73 6.83 15.94
C ALA A 285 -3.58 7.14 16.91
N CYS A 286 -3.87 7.38 18.18
CA CYS A 286 -2.86 7.56 19.22
C CYS A 286 -1.97 6.32 19.37
N ALA A 287 -2.55 5.13 19.33
CA ALA A 287 -1.80 3.87 19.39
C ALA A 287 -0.87 3.69 18.18
N MET A 288 -1.28 4.08 16.96
CA MET A 288 -0.41 4.07 15.78
C MET A 288 0.77 5.02 15.91
N ILE A 289 0.53 6.25 16.39
CA ILE A 289 1.59 7.24 16.62
C ILE A 289 2.57 6.72 17.67
N LEU A 290 2.06 6.16 18.76
CA LEU A 290 2.88 5.55 19.82
C LEU A 290 3.71 4.38 19.28
N ALA A 291 3.14 3.53 18.43
CA ALA A 291 3.87 2.43 17.80
C ALA A 291 5.04 2.94 16.93
N ILE A 292 4.83 3.99 16.15
CA ILE A 292 5.89 4.63 15.36
C ILE A 292 7.00 5.17 16.28
N ALA A 293 6.63 5.84 17.36
CA ALA A 293 7.59 6.37 18.33
C ALA A 293 8.42 5.26 18.99
N ILE A 294 7.76 4.21 19.49
CA ILE A 294 8.43 3.04 20.10
C ILE A 294 9.38 2.38 19.10
N TYR A 295 8.92 2.09 17.88
CA TYR A 295 9.76 1.47 16.87
C TYR A 295 10.97 2.34 16.50
N SER A 296 10.76 3.66 16.37
CA SER A 296 11.83 4.62 16.08
C SER A 296 12.88 4.67 17.20
N CYS A 297 12.44 4.72 18.44
CA CYS A 297 13.33 4.73 19.62
C CYS A 297 14.10 3.42 19.76
N ALA A 298 13.44 2.28 19.53
CA ALA A 298 14.08 0.97 19.55
C ALA A 298 15.14 0.85 18.44
N LYS A 299 14.83 1.30 17.23
CA LYS A 299 15.78 1.28 16.10
C LYS A 299 16.94 2.24 16.27
N ALA A 300 16.75 3.33 17.01
CA ALA A 300 17.80 4.28 17.37
C ALA A 300 18.66 3.81 18.56
N GLY A 301 18.36 2.64 19.15
CA GLY A 301 19.08 2.09 20.31
C GLY A 301 18.77 2.79 21.63
N ILE A 302 17.74 3.66 21.67
CA ILE A 302 17.29 4.37 22.89
C ILE A 302 16.55 3.41 23.84
N LEU A 303 15.76 2.49 23.26
CA LEU A 303 15.09 1.40 23.97
C LEU A 303 15.85 0.09 23.70
N LYS A 304 16.40 -0.48 24.75
CA LYS A 304 17.14 -1.75 24.73
C LYS A 304 16.24 -2.92 25.12
#